data_115aec1cd3f8906d90a83bf01960661f
#
_entry.id   115aec1cd3f8906d90a83bf01960661f
#
_cell.length_a   1.000
_cell.length_b   1.000
_cell.length_c   1.000
_cell.angle_alpha   90.00
_cell.angle_beta   90.00
_cell.angle_gamma   90.00
#
_symmetry.space_group_name_H-M   'P 1'
#
loop_
_entity.id
_entity.type
_entity.pdbx_description
1 polymer ?
#
loop_
_entity_poly.entity_id
_entity_poly.type
_entity_poly.pdbx_seq_one_letter_code
_entity_poly.pdbx_strand_id
1 'polypeptide(L)'
;YINSSLNNFEKNKFKDLYANRYPQYDLMFHEASLETNLDKNLLVAISFQESQWDPRAQSNMGVRGMMMVTLETAKLVGVEKRLNPEQNIKGGARYLAILKDKNKIGATDGDKLSILLASYNLGPTNIINIANLIDTNPNNVTWEQIEERLKILNGEDLNLIDSENYSRGQQAIDYVYRVKSYYEILSAHTCVAPKDQLVFF
;
A
#
# COMPACT_ATOMS: atom_id res chain seq x y z
N TYR A 1 -2.26 14.70 -17.81
CA TYR A 1 -1.64 15.44 -16.68
C TYR A 1 -1.71 14.52 -15.48
N ILE A 2 -0.59 13.85 -15.16
CA ILE A 2 -0.43 13.08 -13.94
C ILE A 2 -0.29 14.11 -12.82
N ASN A 3 -1.34 14.30 -12.05
CA ASN A 3 -1.31 15.11 -10.84
C ASN A 3 -0.53 14.31 -9.78
N SER A 4 0.82 14.36 -9.83
CA SER A 4 1.62 13.63 -8.84
C SER A 4 1.40 14.30 -7.48
N SER A 5 0.80 13.57 -6.55
CA SER A 5 0.56 14.01 -5.18
C SER A 5 1.86 14.31 -4.40
N LEU A 6 3.04 13.99 -5.00
CA LEU A 6 4.34 14.15 -4.38
C LEU A 6 4.97 15.50 -4.78
N ASN A 7 5.40 16.25 -3.77
CA ASN A 7 6.23 17.44 -3.98
C ASN A 7 7.70 17.08 -4.32
N ASN A 8 8.51 18.07 -4.67
CA ASN A 8 9.91 17.85 -5.07
C ASN A 8 10.77 17.28 -3.92
N PHE A 9 10.50 17.67 -2.69
CA PHE A 9 11.22 17.14 -1.52
C PHE A 9 10.94 15.64 -1.35
N GLU A 10 9.68 15.22 -1.44
CA GLU A 10 9.27 13.82 -1.33
C GLU A 10 9.87 12.96 -2.46
N LYS A 11 9.88 13.48 -3.70
CA LYS A 11 10.51 12.82 -4.85
C LYS A 11 12.02 12.65 -4.66
N ASN A 12 12.71 13.67 -4.18
CA ASN A 12 14.15 13.60 -3.94
C ASN A 12 14.48 12.64 -2.79
N LYS A 13 13.71 12.67 -1.71
CA LYS A 13 13.85 11.71 -0.60
C LYS A 13 13.62 10.28 -1.06
N PHE A 14 12.59 10.04 -1.89
CA PHE A 14 12.34 8.73 -2.46
C PHE A 14 13.54 8.23 -3.28
N LYS A 15 14.08 9.06 -4.20
CA LYS A 15 15.23 8.70 -5.01
C LYS A 15 16.48 8.40 -4.19
N ASP A 16 16.76 9.22 -3.18
CA ASP A 16 17.89 9.00 -2.28
C ASP A 16 17.78 7.67 -1.54
N LEU A 17 16.65 7.40 -0.92
CA LEU A 17 16.41 6.14 -0.20
C LEU A 17 16.34 4.92 -1.13
N TYR A 18 15.85 5.10 -2.36
CA TYR A 18 15.87 4.05 -3.37
C TYR A 18 17.30 3.66 -3.76
N ALA A 19 18.20 4.63 -3.88
CA ALA A 19 19.62 4.38 -4.19
C ALA A 19 20.38 3.79 -2.97
N ASN A 20 20.12 4.27 -1.76
CA ASN A 20 20.99 4.04 -0.61
C ASN A 20 20.43 3.02 0.41
N ARG A 21 19.10 2.83 0.49
CA ARG A 21 18.46 1.92 1.47
C ARG A 21 17.79 0.71 0.83
N TYR A 22 17.06 0.90 -0.27
CA TYR A 22 16.27 -0.15 -0.90
C TYR A 22 17.11 -1.36 -1.40
N PRO A 23 18.34 -1.22 -1.97
CA PRO A 23 19.03 -2.33 -2.62
C PRO A 23 19.23 -3.56 -1.73
N GLN A 24 19.43 -3.38 -0.43
CA GLN A 24 19.61 -4.50 0.51
C GLN A 24 18.34 -5.36 0.70
N TYR A 25 17.17 -4.87 0.27
CA TYR A 25 15.88 -5.56 0.39
C TYR A 25 15.32 -6.04 -0.95
N ASP A 26 15.95 -5.71 -2.07
CA ASP A 26 15.42 -6.00 -3.41
C ASP A 26 15.07 -7.49 -3.60
N LEU A 27 15.96 -8.39 -3.17
CA LEU A 27 15.72 -9.82 -3.26
C LEU A 27 14.52 -10.27 -2.41
N MET A 28 14.33 -9.71 -1.22
CA MET A 28 13.20 -10.04 -0.34
C MET A 28 11.86 -9.64 -0.98
N PHE A 29 11.81 -8.47 -1.64
CA PHE A 29 10.64 -8.04 -2.40
C PHE A 29 10.40 -8.90 -3.64
N HIS A 30 11.47 -9.32 -4.32
CA HIS A 30 11.36 -10.23 -5.46
C HIS A 30 10.76 -11.58 -5.04
N GLU A 31 11.27 -12.19 -3.98
CA GLU A 31 10.74 -13.44 -3.44
C GLU A 31 9.27 -13.31 -2.99
N ALA A 32 8.93 -12.22 -2.29
CA ALA A 32 7.55 -11.97 -1.88
C ALA A 32 6.61 -11.78 -3.09
N SER A 33 7.07 -11.13 -4.14
CA SER A 33 6.34 -10.97 -5.41
C SER A 33 6.06 -12.31 -6.08
N LEU A 34 7.08 -13.19 -6.17
CA LEU A 34 6.92 -14.54 -6.73
C LEU A 34 5.95 -15.39 -5.89
N GLU A 35 6.08 -15.35 -4.57
CA GLU A 35 5.24 -16.12 -3.65
C GLU A 35 3.75 -15.73 -3.75
N THR A 36 3.47 -14.44 -3.92
CA THR A 36 2.10 -13.91 -3.84
C THR A 36 1.48 -13.59 -5.21
N ASN A 37 2.25 -13.71 -6.29
CA ASN A 37 1.87 -13.28 -7.64
C ASN A 37 1.39 -11.81 -7.68
N LEU A 38 2.05 -10.94 -6.88
CA LEU A 38 1.84 -9.50 -6.87
C LEU A 38 3.00 -8.79 -7.56
N ASP A 39 2.72 -7.65 -8.16
CA ASP A 39 3.76 -6.81 -8.76
C ASP A 39 4.79 -6.35 -7.71
N LYS A 40 6.09 -6.59 -7.97
CA LYS A 40 7.19 -6.21 -7.07
C LYS A 40 7.21 -4.71 -6.80
N ASN A 41 7.04 -3.88 -7.84
CA ASN A 41 7.07 -2.44 -7.70
C ASN A 41 5.92 -1.92 -6.84
N LEU A 42 4.75 -2.59 -6.89
CA LEU A 42 3.64 -2.27 -6.00
C LEU A 42 3.99 -2.56 -4.52
N LEU A 43 4.58 -3.71 -4.23
CA LEU A 43 5.02 -4.06 -2.87
C LEU A 43 6.08 -3.07 -2.35
N VAL A 44 7.03 -2.70 -3.20
CA VAL A 44 8.09 -1.71 -2.90
C VAL A 44 7.50 -0.34 -2.61
N ALA A 45 6.51 0.11 -3.41
CA ALA A 45 5.83 1.40 -3.23
C ALA A 45 5.03 1.44 -1.92
N ILE A 46 4.29 0.38 -1.60
CA ILE A 46 3.56 0.24 -0.34
C ILE A 46 4.53 0.32 0.83
N SER A 47 5.60 -0.47 0.82
CA SER A 47 6.60 -0.49 1.89
C SER A 47 7.29 0.87 2.08
N PHE A 48 7.52 1.61 1.00
CA PHE A 48 8.03 2.97 1.11
C PHE A 48 7.05 3.90 1.81
N GLN A 49 5.77 3.87 1.43
CA GLN A 49 4.74 4.68 2.06
C GLN A 49 4.56 4.32 3.54
N GLU A 50 4.67 3.05 3.90
CA GLU A 50 4.51 2.57 5.27
C GLU A 50 5.68 2.97 6.18
N SER A 51 6.93 2.78 5.74
CA SER A 51 8.09 2.87 6.61
C SER A 51 9.31 3.53 5.99
N GLN A 52 9.26 3.95 4.72
CA GLN A 52 10.44 4.36 3.94
C GLN A 52 11.54 3.28 3.95
N TRP A 53 11.10 2.01 3.93
CA TRP A 53 11.95 0.81 4.02
C TRP A 53 12.78 0.74 5.32
N ASP A 54 12.24 1.24 6.44
CA ASP A 54 12.87 1.07 7.76
C ASP A 54 12.31 -0.20 8.44
N PRO A 55 13.13 -1.25 8.64
CA PRO A 55 12.68 -2.48 9.29
C PRO A 55 12.34 -2.29 10.77
N ARG A 56 12.78 -1.20 11.39
CA ARG A 56 12.51 -0.88 12.80
C ARG A 56 11.35 0.09 13.00
N ALA A 57 10.65 0.46 11.92
CA ALA A 57 9.50 1.34 12.00
C ALA A 57 8.45 0.80 12.96
N GLN A 58 7.91 1.68 13.80
CA GLN A 58 6.85 1.38 14.76
C GLN A 58 5.92 2.57 14.88
N SER A 59 4.60 2.30 14.93
CA SER A 59 3.60 3.31 15.24
C SER A 59 3.16 3.21 16.71
N ASN A 60 2.53 4.28 17.20
CA ASN A 60 1.92 4.32 18.52
C ASN A 60 0.79 3.28 18.68
N MET A 61 0.19 2.83 17.58
CA MET A 61 -0.86 1.80 17.55
C MET A 61 -0.30 0.36 17.48
N GLY A 62 1.01 0.18 17.62
CA GLY A 62 1.65 -1.14 17.69
C GLY A 62 1.84 -1.84 16.35
N VAL A 63 1.65 -1.16 15.21
CA VAL A 63 2.06 -1.65 13.88
C VAL A 63 3.58 -1.57 13.75
N ARG A 64 4.19 -2.53 13.05
CA ARG A 64 5.66 -2.66 13.04
C ARG A 64 6.22 -3.13 11.71
N GLY A 65 7.44 -2.68 11.42
CA GLY A 65 8.31 -3.15 10.35
C GLY A 65 8.02 -2.53 8.99
N MET A 66 8.66 -3.07 7.97
CA MET A 66 8.72 -2.50 6.62
C MET A 66 7.35 -2.28 5.96
N MET A 67 6.40 -3.19 6.20
CA MET A 67 5.03 -3.15 5.66
C MET A 67 4.00 -2.81 6.74
N MET A 68 4.43 -2.31 7.90
CA MET A 68 3.60 -1.89 9.03
C MET A 68 2.52 -2.92 9.40
N VAL A 69 2.96 -4.16 9.67
CA VAL A 69 2.07 -5.28 9.96
C VAL A 69 1.58 -5.22 11.40
N THR A 70 0.25 -5.30 11.61
CA THR A 70 -0.36 -5.39 12.95
C THR A 70 -0.07 -6.74 13.59
N LEU A 71 -0.30 -6.86 14.90
CA LEU A 71 -0.15 -8.16 15.58
C LEU A 71 -1.19 -9.18 15.07
N GLU A 72 -2.39 -8.75 14.80
CA GLU A 72 -3.46 -9.58 14.28
C GLU A 72 -3.14 -10.07 12.86
N THR A 73 -2.74 -9.15 11.97
CA THR A 73 -2.29 -9.50 10.61
C THR A 73 -1.11 -10.47 10.66
N ALA A 74 -0.12 -10.23 11.54
CA ALA A 74 1.04 -11.11 11.69
C ALA A 74 0.64 -12.55 12.02
N LYS A 75 -0.33 -12.74 12.94
CA LYS A 75 -0.88 -14.06 13.28
C LYS A 75 -1.58 -14.71 12.09
N LEU A 76 -2.37 -13.92 11.34
CA LEU A 76 -3.11 -14.40 10.17
C LEU A 76 -2.18 -14.93 9.07
N VAL A 77 -1.05 -14.25 8.83
CA VAL A 77 -0.13 -14.55 7.71
C VAL A 77 1.15 -15.30 8.13
N GLY A 78 1.25 -15.74 9.38
CA GLY A 78 2.36 -16.55 9.87
C GLY A 78 3.67 -15.78 10.08
N VAL A 79 3.59 -14.50 10.51
CA VAL A 79 4.76 -13.68 10.87
C VAL A 79 5.02 -13.76 12.36
N GLU A 80 6.16 -14.31 12.76
CA GLU A 80 6.57 -14.42 14.17
C GLU A 80 7.32 -13.18 14.64
N LYS A 81 8.22 -12.66 13.79
CA LYS A 81 9.11 -11.54 14.11
C LYS A 81 8.82 -10.35 13.19
N ARG A 82 7.89 -9.48 13.60
CA ARG A 82 7.46 -8.33 12.78
C ARG A 82 8.55 -7.30 12.46
N LEU A 83 9.67 -7.27 13.20
CA LEU A 83 10.84 -6.43 12.92
C LEU A 83 11.91 -7.14 12.06
N ASN A 84 11.73 -8.44 11.75
CA ASN A 84 12.55 -9.10 10.75
C ASN A 84 12.09 -8.66 9.35
N PRO A 85 12.94 -8.05 8.52
CA PRO A 85 12.53 -7.46 7.24
C PRO A 85 11.95 -8.49 6.29
N GLU A 86 12.54 -9.67 6.17
CA GLU A 86 12.06 -10.73 5.27
C GLU A 86 10.66 -11.22 5.67
N GLN A 87 10.47 -11.56 6.95
CA GLN A 87 9.16 -12.01 7.45
C GLN A 87 8.11 -10.92 7.32
N ASN A 88 8.47 -9.66 7.56
CA ASN A 88 7.54 -8.55 7.49
C ASN A 88 7.12 -8.24 6.05
N ILE A 89 8.06 -8.24 5.10
CA ILE A 89 7.78 -8.03 3.67
C ILE A 89 6.88 -9.17 3.14
N LYS A 90 7.24 -10.45 3.38
CA LYS A 90 6.42 -11.61 2.99
C LYS A 90 5.04 -11.55 3.65
N GLY A 91 4.96 -11.19 4.93
CA GLY A 91 3.69 -11.04 5.64
C GLY A 91 2.79 -9.95 5.08
N GLY A 92 3.33 -8.77 4.81
CA GLY A 92 2.58 -7.68 4.17
C GLY A 92 2.09 -8.04 2.77
N ALA A 93 2.94 -8.71 1.97
CA ALA A 93 2.58 -9.20 0.65
C ALA A 93 1.46 -10.25 0.69
N ARG A 94 1.54 -11.24 1.60
CA ARG A 94 0.47 -12.23 1.81
C ARG A 94 -0.85 -11.58 2.21
N TYR A 95 -0.79 -10.60 3.11
CA TYR A 95 -1.98 -9.88 3.52
C TYR A 95 -2.61 -9.11 2.35
N LEU A 96 -1.81 -8.42 1.55
CA LEU A 96 -2.28 -7.73 0.35
C LEU A 96 -2.91 -8.71 -0.66
N ALA A 97 -2.31 -9.90 -0.85
CA ALA A 97 -2.86 -10.94 -1.71
C ALA A 97 -4.23 -11.43 -1.19
N ILE A 98 -4.35 -11.67 0.12
CA ILE A 98 -5.64 -12.05 0.76
C ILE A 98 -6.70 -10.97 0.52
N LEU A 99 -6.34 -9.69 0.65
CA LEU A 99 -7.26 -8.59 0.39
C LEU A 99 -7.69 -8.54 -1.07
N LYS A 100 -6.74 -8.69 -2.00
CA LYS A 100 -7.00 -8.72 -3.45
C LYS A 100 -7.95 -9.84 -3.86
N ASP A 101 -7.80 -11.03 -3.26
CA ASP A 101 -8.64 -12.18 -3.59
C ASP A 101 -10.05 -12.07 -2.99
N LYS A 102 -10.16 -11.51 -1.78
CA LYS A 102 -11.43 -11.37 -1.07
C LYS A 102 -12.25 -10.16 -1.51
N ASN A 103 -11.60 -9.04 -1.85
CA ASN A 103 -12.26 -7.76 -2.12
C ASN A 103 -12.12 -7.39 -3.61
N LYS A 104 -12.97 -7.99 -4.44
CA LYS A 104 -13.01 -7.70 -5.89
C LYS A 104 -13.94 -6.49 -6.17
N ILE A 105 -13.79 -5.42 -5.39
CA ILE A 105 -14.58 -4.20 -5.53
C ILE A 105 -13.87 -3.26 -6.50
N GLY A 106 -14.59 -2.73 -7.47
CA GLY A 106 -14.09 -1.73 -8.41
C GLY A 106 -14.57 -1.93 -9.84
N ALA A 107 -15.03 -0.87 -10.48
CA ALA A 107 -15.55 -0.89 -11.85
C ALA A 107 -14.43 -1.13 -12.89
N THR A 108 -13.26 -0.58 -12.64
CA THR A 108 -12.06 -0.72 -13.49
C THR A 108 -10.90 -1.32 -12.68
N ASP A 109 -9.84 -1.75 -13.35
CA ASP A 109 -8.64 -2.22 -12.66
C ASP A 109 -7.95 -1.10 -11.87
N GLY A 110 -8.06 0.16 -12.32
CA GLY A 110 -7.60 1.33 -11.58
C GLY A 110 -8.39 1.56 -10.29
N ASP A 111 -9.72 1.36 -10.32
CA ASP A 111 -10.58 1.42 -9.13
C ASP A 111 -10.23 0.29 -8.16
N LYS A 112 -10.13 -0.95 -8.66
CA LYS A 112 -9.76 -2.11 -7.86
C LYS A 112 -8.43 -1.91 -7.13
N LEU A 113 -7.42 -1.37 -7.81
CA LEU A 113 -6.13 -1.06 -7.20
C LEU A 113 -6.28 -0.01 -6.09
N SER A 114 -6.97 1.10 -6.37
CA SER A 114 -7.14 2.19 -5.39
C SER A 114 -7.92 1.71 -4.17
N ILE A 115 -8.98 0.94 -4.36
CA ILE A 115 -9.82 0.37 -3.30
C ILE A 115 -9.03 -0.68 -2.49
N LEU A 116 -8.18 -1.49 -3.14
CA LEU A 116 -7.28 -2.43 -2.48
C LEU A 116 -6.28 -1.71 -1.55
N LEU A 117 -5.68 -0.62 -2.03
CA LEU A 117 -4.74 0.19 -1.25
C LEU A 117 -5.43 0.85 -0.05
N ALA A 118 -6.62 1.40 -0.25
CA ALA A 118 -7.44 1.96 0.84
C ALA A 118 -7.80 0.87 1.87
N SER A 119 -8.12 -0.35 1.41
CA SER A 119 -8.41 -1.49 2.29
C SER A 119 -7.19 -1.94 3.09
N TYR A 120 -6.01 -1.85 2.52
CA TYR A 120 -4.75 -2.15 3.24
C TYR A 120 -4.52 -1.15 4.38
N ASN A 121 -4.71 0.14 4.12
CA ASN A 121 -4.47 1.22 5.09
C ASN A 121 -5.58 1.36 6.14
N LEU A 122 -6.85 1.48 5.72
CA LEU A 122 -7.99 1.78 6.59
C LEU A 122 -8.67 0.52 7.16
N GLY A 123 -8.32 -0.62 6.61
CA GLY A 123 -8.96 -1.92 6.91
C GLY A 123 -10.10 -2.26 5.95
N PRO A 124 -10.20 -3.55 5.57
CA PRO A 124 -11.14 -3.99 4.53
C PRO A 124 -12.60 -3.81 4.94
N THR A 125 -12.94 -4.01 6.21
CA THR A 125 -14.33 -3.88 6.71
C THR A 125 -14.88 -2.49 6.49
N ASN A 126 -14.08 -1.44 6.75
CA ASN A 126 -14.50 -0.06 6.55
C ASN A 126 -14.79 0.22 5.08
N ILE A 127 -13.90 -0.22 4.20
CA ILE A 127 -14.04 0.00 2.76
C ILE A 127 -15.22 -0.79 2.17
N ILE A 128 -15.43 -2.03 2.60
CA ILE A 128 -16.59 -2.85 2.18
C ILE A 128 -17.89 -2.19 2.63
N ASN A 129 -17.97 -1.70 3.86
CA ASN A 129 -19.14 -1.01 4.36
C ASN A 129 -19.46 0.25 3.53
N ILE A 130 -18.44 1.06 3.21
CA ILE A 130 -18.60 2.23 2.34
C ILE A 130 -19.08 1.82 0.95
N ALA A 131 -18.47 0.81 0.35
CA ALA A 131 -18.84 0.32 -0.98
C ALA A 131 -20.31 -0.16 -1.04
N ASN A 132 -20.76 -0.89 -0.03
CA ASN A 132 -22.13 -1.38 0.08
C ASN A 132 -23.18 -0.26 0.23
N LEU A 133 -22.78 0.91 0.75
CA LEU A 133 -23.62 2.11 0.80
C LEU A 133 -23.72 2.83 -0.57
N ILE A 134 -22.80 2.55 -1.49
CA ILE A 134 -22.77 3.14 -2.83
C ILE A 134 -23.58 2.28 -3.80
N ASP A 135 -23.24 1.00 -3.92
CA ASP A 135 -23.92 0.04 -4.79
C ASP A 135 -23.78 -1.39 -4.20
N THR A 136 -24.82 -2.19 -4.33
CA THR A 136 -24.81 -3.61 -3.95
C THR A 136 -23.99 -4.48 -4.90
N ASN A 137 -23.79 -4.03 -6.15
CA ASN A 137 -22.91 -4.68 -7.10
C ASN A 137 -21.50 -4.09 -7.01
N PRO A 138 -20.51 -4.84 -6.49
CA PRO A 138 -19.15 -4.32 -6.30
C PRO A 138 -18.46 -3.89 -7.60
N ASN A 139 -18.90 -4.40 -8.76
CA ASN A 139 -18.34 -4.01 -10.05
C ASN A 139 -18.83 -2.65 -10.57
N ASN A 140 -19.80 -2.01 -9.90
CA ASN A 140 -20.28 -0.67 -10.23
C ASN A 140 -19.60 0.42 -9.42
N VAL A 141 -18.88 0.05 -8.36
CA VAL A 141 -18.25 1.00 -7.43
C VAL A 141 -16.97 1.58 -8.04
N THR A 142 -16.84 2.89 -8.08
CA THR A 142 -15.60 3.58 -8.49
C THR A 142 -14.80 4.09 -7.31
N TRP A 143 -13.49 4.31 -7.52
CA TRP A 143 -12.66 4.93 -6.50
C TRP A 143 -13.14 6.35 -6.15
N GLU A 144 -13.57 7.13 -7.13
CA GLU A 144 -14.09 8.48 -6.92
C GLU A 144 -15.28 8.51 -5.94
N GLN A 145 -16.20 7.57 -6.07
CA GLN A 145 -17.34 7.43 -5.15
C GLN A 145 -16.89 7.07 -3.72
N ILE A 146 -15.92 6.16 -3.59
CA ILE A 146 -15.34 5.81 -2.27
C ILE A 146 -14.63 7.04 -1.67
N GLU A 147 -13.84 7.75 -2.46
CA GLU A 147 -13.12 8.96 -2.04
C GLU A 147 -14.07 10.05 -1.53
N GLU A 148 -15.17 10.31 -2.26
CA GLU A 148 -16.20 11.26 -1.81
C GLU A 148 -16.80 10.86 -0.46
N ARG A 149 -17.11 9.59 -0.27
CA ARG A 149 -17.61 9.09 1.03
C ARG A 149 -16.58 9.24 2.14
N LEU A 150 -15.32 8.91 1.88
CA LEU A 150 -14.23 9.07 2.85
C LEU A 150 -14.04 10.53 3.29
N LYS A 151 -14.26 11.50 2.40
CA LYS A 151 -14.20 12.94 2.72
C LYS A 151 -15.37 13.39 3.61
N ILE A 152 -16.56 12.81 3.43
CA ILE A 152 -17.79 13.18 4.15
C ILE A 152 -17.84 12.51 5.54
N LEU A 153 -17.29 11.30 5.66
CA LEU A 153 -17.26 10.54 6.91
C LEU A 153 -16.31 11.19 7.91
N ASN A 154 -16.73 12.34 8.45
CA ASN A 154 -16.11 12.97 9.60
C ASN A 154 -16.44 12.16 10.85
N GLY A 155 -15.42 11.60 11.44
CA GLY A 155 -15.19 11.14 12.82
C GLY A 155 -16.29 10.47 13.65
N GLU A 156 -17.52 10.85 13.54
CA GLU A 156 -18.59 10.31 14.40
C GLU A 156 -19.06 8.91 13.98
N ASP A 157 -19.10 8.64 12.68
CA ASP A 157 -19.63 7.37 12.15
C ASP A 157 -18.63 6.22 12.09
N LEU A 158 -17.32 6.50 12.16
CA LEU A 158 -16.27 5.48 12.01
C LEU A 158 -15.27 5.41 13.18
N ASN A 159 -15.45 6.18 14.27
CA ASN A 159 -14.42 6.38 15.33
C ASN A 159 -13.04 6.77 14.76
N LEU A 160 -13.02 7.61 13.73
CA LEU A 160 -11.86 7.85 12.85
C LEU A 160 -11.19 9.21 13.07
N ILE A 161 -11.43 9.90 14.17
CA ILE A 161 -10.74 11.16 14.47
C ILE A 161 -9.42 10.86 15.18
N ASP A 162 -8.32 11.23 14.55
CA ASP A 162 -7.00 11.35 15.18
C ASP A 162 -6.93 12.67 15.99
N SER A 163 -6.05 12.68 17.02
CA SER A 163 -5.83 13.82 17.91
C SER A 163 -5.37 15.13 17.22
N GLU A 164 -5.11 15.09 15.92
CA GLU A 164 -4.64 16.22 15.09
C GLU A 164 -5.70 16.76 14.12
N ASN A 165 -6.99 16.49 14.31
CA ASN A 165 -8.10 16.93 13.42
C ASN A 165 -8.01 16.46 11.95
N TYR A 166 -7.14 15.51 11.63
CA TYR A 166 -7.01 14.96 10.29
C TYR A 166 -7.79 13.65 10.21
N SER A 167 -8.85 13.61 9.41
CA SER A 167 -9.71 12.43 9.35
C SER A 167 -8.94 11.22 8.79
N ARG A 168 -9.15 10.03 9.35
CA ARG A 168 -8.56 8.78 8.84
C ARG A 168 -9.01 8.49 7.42
N GLY A 169 -10.17 8.99 7.01
CA GLY A 169 -10.61 8.95 5.63
C GLY A 169 -9.67 9.71 4.69
N GLN A 170 -9.27 10.93 5.06
CA GLN A 170 -8.30 11.72 4.29
C GLN A 170 -6.92 11.05 4.27
N GLN A 171 -6.49 10.47 5.40
CA GLN A 171 -5.22 9.72 5.46
C GLN A 171 -5.23 8.54 4.46
N ALA A 172 -6.34 7.81 4.35
CA ALA A 172 -6.47 6.72 3.39
C ALA A 172 -6.45 7.22 1.93
N ILE A 173 -7.08 8.36 1.65
CA ILE A 173 -7.05 9.00 0.33
C ILE A 173 -5.61 9.36 -0.05
N ASP A 174 -4.91 10.07 0.82
CA ASP A 174 -3.52 10.49 0.58
C ASP A 174 -2.59 9.27 0.45
N TYR A 175 -2.83 8.24 1.23
CA TYR A 175 -2.10 6.96 1.13
C TYR A 175 -2.22 6.37 -0.27
N VAL A 176 -3.43 6.27 -0.80
CA VAL A 176 -3.70 5.72 -2.14
C VAL A 176 -2.95 6.52 -3.22
N TYR A 177 -3.05 7.85 -3.21
CA TYR A 177 -2.40 8.69 -4.19
C TYR A 177 -0.87 8.63 -4.10
N ARG A 178 -0.30 8.61 -2.90
CA ARG A 178 1.15 8.51 -2.68
C ARG A 178 1.69 7.17 -3.14
N VAL A 179 1.06 6.06 -2.76
CA VAL A 179 1.49 4.72 -3.20
C VAL A 179 1.43 4.62 -4.73
N LYS A 180 0.36 5.09 -5.37
CA LYS A 180 0.26 5.11 -6.84
C LYS A 180 1.37 5.93 -7.48
N SER A 181 1.69 7.10 -6.93
CA SER A 181 2.80 7.94 -7.45
C SER A 181 4.16 7.26 -7.32
N TYR A 182 4.46 6.59 -6.20
CA TYR A 182 5.70 5.81 -6.06
C TYR A 182 5.72 4.60 -7.00
N TYR A 183 4.60 3.92 -7.15
CA TYR A 183 4.48 2.80 -8.07
C TYR A 183 4.71 3.20 -9.53
N GLU A 184 4.18 4.34 -9.97
CA GLU A 184 4.41 4.89 -11.30
C GLU A 184 5.89 5.23 -11.53
N ILE A 185 6.56 5.86 -10.54
CA ILE A 185 8.00 6.16 -10.63
C ILE A 185 8.82 4.87 -10.78
N LEU A 186 8.55 3.84 -9.97
CA LEU A 186 9.25 2.55 -10.03
C LEU A 186 9.01 1.84 -11.35
N SER A 187 7.78 1.82 -11.84
CA SER A 187 7.40 1.16 -13.09
C SER A 187 8.03 1.84 -14.31
N ALA A 188 8.13 3.18 -14.31
CA ALA A 188 8.81 3.93 -15.35
C ALA A 188 10.31 3.60 -15.40
N HIS A 189 10.97 3.46 -14.25
CA HIS A 189 12.38 3.05 -14.19
C HIS A 189 12.61 1.63 -14.72
N THR A 190 11.71 0.71 -14.45
CA THR A 190 11.82 -0.69 -14.93
C THR A 190 11.63 -0.79 -16.45
N CYS A 191 10.80 0.08 -17.05
CA CYS A 191 10.61 0.13 -18.50
C CYS A 191 11.77 0.77 -19.27
N VAL A 192 12.60 1.58 -18.61
CA VAL A 192 13.73 2.33 -19.23
C VAL A 192 15.06 1.59 -19.05
N ALA A 193 15.16 0.62 -18.15
CA ALA A 193 16.36 -0.19 -18.02
C ALA A 193 16.58 -1.02 -19.30
N PRO A 194 17.75 -0.89 -19.99
CA PRO A 194 18.00 -1.69 -21.18
C PRO A 194 17.95 -3.18 -20.84
N LYS A 195 17.35 -3.97 -21.74
CA LYS A 195 17.30 -5.44 -21.64
C LYS A 195 18.67 -6.15 -21.71
N ASP A 196 19.77 -5.40 -21.66
CA ASP A 196 21.13 -5.84 -21.96
C ASP A 196 22.00 -6.10 -20.73
N GLN A 197 21.42 -6.52 -19.61
CA GLN A 197 22.21 -7.11 -18.51
C GLN A 197 21.68 -8.47 -18.06
N LEU A 198 21.26 -9.28 -19.02
CA LEU A 198 21.28 -10.74 -18.89
C LEU A 198 22.67 -11.22 -19.37
N VAL A 199 23.70 -10.99 -18.59
CA VAL A 199 24.96 -11.71 -18.75
C VAL A 199 24.78 -13.01 -18.00
N PHE A 200 24.65 -14.07 -18.79
CA PHE A 200 24.83 -15.46 -18.34
C PHE A 200 26.22 -15.61 -17.73
N PHE A 201 26.28 -16.04 -16.48
CA PHE A 201 27.25 -17.02 -15.98
C PHE A 201 26.59 -17.79 -14.83
#